data_90be07c5ad1d13b08fb7ddba5b870952
#
_entry.id   90be07c5ad1d13b08fb7ddba5b870952
#
_cell.length_a   1.000
_cell.length_b   1.000
_cell.length_c   1.000
_cell.angle_alpha   90.00
_cell.angle_beta   90.00
_cell.angle_gamma   90.00
#
_symmetry.space_group_name_H-M   'P 1'
#
loop_
_entity.id
_entity.type
_entity.pdbx_description
1 polymer ?
#
loop_
_entity_poly.entity_id
_entity_poly.type
_entity_poly.pdbx_seq_one_letter_code
_entity_poly.pdbx_strand_id
1 'polypeptide(L)'
;MKTGVFVFDVMTKQPISVYKDKNLADCANLMEKKDVNSLIIKNENNKVLGIVADEDFIRKAIAKNVDPFKTKVEEIMATEVITIEPDKDLYDAVKLMGDYNIRQLPVVENHKLVGIITVKDIIKVEPAIFEILSGKIRLKTGDKPDLIY
;
A
#
# COMPACT_ATOMS: atom_id res chain seq x y z
N MET A 1 -18.53 8.02 -11.60
CA MET A 1 -19.29 7.92 -10.33
C MET A 1 -18.51 8.65 -9.25
N LYS A 2 -19.22 9.32 -8.36
CA LYS A 2 -18.60 9.93 -7.17
C LYS A 2 -19.35 9.42 -5.95
N THR A 3 -18.61 9.15 -4.87
CA THR A 3 -19.19 8.72 -3.60
C THR A 3 -19.61 9.92 -2.71
N GLY A 4 -18.99 11.07 -2.94
CA GLY A 4 -19.13 12.23 -2.06
C GLY A 4 -18.28 12.15 -0.79
N VAL A 5 -17.47 11.08 -0.65
CA VAL A 5 -16.53 10.88 0.46
C VAL A 5 -15.13 11.11 -0.06
N PHE A 6 -14.35 11.91 0.64
CA PHE A 6 -12.97 12.23 0.24
C PHE A 6 -11.96 11.27 0.87
N VAL A 7 -10.85 11.08 0.16
CA VAL A 7 -9.72 10.27 0.64
C VAL A 7 -9.27 10.74 2.02
N PHE A 8 -9.17 12.05 2.23
CA PHE A 8 -8.79 12.64 3.53
C PHE A 8 -9.64 12.15 4.70
N ASP A 9 -10.95 11.96 4.47
CA ASP A 9 -11.89 11.56 5.54
C ASP A 9 -11.74 10.09 5.94
N VAL A 10 -11.13 9.27 5.09
CA VAL A 10 -11.04 7.81 5.27
C VAL A 10 -9.62 7.35 5.52
N MET A 11 -8.62 8.04 5.00
CA MET A 11 -7.21 7.66 5.12
C MET A 11 -6.74 7.57 6.57
N THR A 12 -5.76 6.74 6.82
CA THR A 12 -4.99 6.77 8.06
C THR A 12 -4.01 7.95 7.99
N LYS A 13 -4.15 8.88 8.93
CA LYS A 13 -3.22 9.99 9.12
C LYS A 13 -1.99 9.46 9.87
N GLN A 14 -0.82 9.98 9.60
CA GLN A 14 0.45 9.49 10.15
C GLN A 14 0.72 8.01 9.78
N PRO A 15 0.90 7.70 8.50
CA PRO A 15 1.19 6.34 8.06
C PRO A 15 2.53 5.87 8.61
N ILE A 16 2.65 4.56 8.82
CA ILE A 16 3.91 3.96 9.25
C ILE A 16 4.91 4.05 8.10
N SER A 17 6.03 4.68 8.35
CA SER A 17 7.08 4.87 7.35
C SER A 17 8.46 4.64 7.92
N VAL A 18 9.41 4.34 7.05
CA VAL A 18 10.82 4.12 7.40
C VAL A 18 11.72 4.83 6.40
N TYR A 19 12.99 5.02 6.76
CA TYR A 19 14.02 5.47 5.83
C TYR A 19 14.60 4.30 5.04
N LYS A 20 15.18 4.59 3.90
CA LYS A 20 15.62 3.61 2.89
C LYS A 20 16.70 2.63 3.36
N ASP A 21 17.47 3.00 4.37
CA ASP A 21 18.60 2.22 4.89
C ASP A 21 18.24 1.23 6.01
N LYS A 22 16.96 1.19 6.41
CA LYS A 22 16.50 0.24 7.42
C LYS A 22 16.59 -1.19 6.88
N ASN A 23 17.10 -2.12 7.68
CA ASN A 23 17.22 -3.51 7.25
C ASN A 23 15.86 -4.22 7.23
N LEU A 24 15.79 -5.34 6.50
CA LEU A 24 14.53 -6.06 6.29
C LEU A 24 13.97 -6.68 7.57
N ALA A 25 14.85 -7.17 8.45
CA ALA A 25 14.42 -7.77 9.72
C ALA A 25 13.72 -6.74 10.59
N ASP A 26 14.25 -5.53 10.69
CA ASP A 26 13.64 -4.44 11.45
C ASP A 26 12.34 -3.95 10.80
N CYS A 27 12.28 -3.91 9.47
CA CYS A 27 11.05 -3.57 8.75
C CYS A 27 9.95 -4.59 9.02
N ALA A 28 10.25 -5.88 8.90
CA ALA A 28 9.29 -6.96 9.16
C ALA A 28 8.79 -6.93 10.61
N ASN A 29 9.69 -6.69 11.55
CA ASN A 29 9.36 -6.57 12.97
C ASN A 29 8.42 -5.38 13.24
N LEU A 30 8.68 -4.25 12.60
CA LEU A 30 7.83 -3.07 12.70
C LEU A 30 6.44 -3.34 12.11
N MET A 31 6.36 -4.03 10.97
CA MET A 31 5.08 -4.39 10.34
C MET A 31 4.25 -5.30 11.25
N GLU A 32 4.86 -6.30 11.86
CA GLU A 32 4.17 -7.16 12.82
C GLU A 32 3.71 -6.38 14.04
N LYS A 33 4.57 -5.60 14.65
CA LYS A 33 4.27 -4.82 15.85
C LYS A 33 3.12 -3.82 15.64
N LYS A 34 3.06 -3.22 14.44
CA LYS A 34 2.03 -2.23 14.08
C LYS A 34 0.81 -2.83 13.39
N ASP A 35 0.81 -4.13 13.14
CA ASP A 35 -0.26 -4.84 12.42
C ASP A 35 -0.57 -4.20 11.07
N VAL A 36 0.46 -3.95 10.28
CA VAL A 36 0.35 -3.40 8.94
C VAL A 36 0.97 -4.33 7.90
N ASN A 37 0.46 -4.31 6.67
CA ASN A 37 0.90 -5.16 5.58
C ASN A 37 1.89 -4.47 4.63
N SER A 38 2.16 -3.19 4.85
CA SER A 38 3.08 -2.42 4.04
C SER A 38 3.75 -1.31 4.85
N LEU A 39 4.91 -0.87 4.37
CA LEU A 39 5.60 0.31 4.87
C LEU A 39 5.88 1.26 3.72
N ILE A 40 5.74 2.54 3.99
CA ILE A 40 6.16 3.58 3.07
C ILE A 40 7.61 3.93 3.37
N ILE A 41 8.43 4.03 2.34
CA ILE A 41 9.80 4.49 2.45
C ILE A 41 9.85 5.96 2.03
N LYS A 42 10.36 6.81 2.89
CA LYS A 42 10.44 8.25 2.66
C LYS A 42 11.84 8.80 2.95
N ASN A 43 12.11 10.00 2.43
CA ASN A 43 13.32 10.73 2.77
C ASN A 43 13.07 11.76 3.89
N GLU A 44 14.11 12.48 4.27
CA GLU A 44 14.07 13.50 5.33
C GLU A 44 13.12 14.66 5.02
N ASN A 45 12.84 14.90 3.74
CA ASN A 45 11.89 15.92 3.28
C ASN A 45 10.44 15.42 3.24
N ASN A 46 10.19 14.24 3.82
CA ASN A 46 8.88 13.59 3.84
C ASN A 46 8.35 13.22 2.43
N LYS A 47 9.25 13.04 1.48
CA LYS A 47 8.92 12.60 0.12
C LYS A 47 8.92 11.08 0.05
N VAL A 48 7.91 10.51 -0.59
CA VAL A 48 7.81 9.06 -0.81
C VAL A 48 8.87 8.61 -1.83
N LEU A 49 9.71 7.66 -1.43
CA LEU A 49 10.72 7.04 -2.29
C LEU A 49 10.29 5.67 -2.82
N GLY A 50 9.50 4.95 -2.04
CA GLY A 50 9.08 3.61 -2.37
C GLY A 50 8.04 3.08 -1.40
N ILE A 51 7.60 1.86 -1.67
CA ILE A 51 6.70 1.10 -0.81
C ILE A 51 7.15 -0.35 -0.78
N VAL A 52 7.05 -0.99 0.37
CA VAL A 52 7.29 -2.42 0.53
C VAL A 52 6.07 -3.07 1.16
N ALA A 53 5.61 -4.16 0.58
CA ALA A 53 4.52 -4.97 1.11
C ALA A 53 5.02 -6.34 1.56
N ASP A 54 4.20 -7.05 2.32
CA ASP A 54 4.50 -8.38 2.82
C ASP A 54 4.95 -9.35 1.71
N GLU A 55 4.33 -9.30 0.55
CA GLU A 55 4.71 -10.14 -0.61
C GLU A 55 6.12 -9.85 -1.12
N ASP A 56 6.64 -8.64 -0.99
CA ASP A 56 8.00 -8.29 -1.38
C ASP A 56 9.04 -9.03 -0.52
N PHE A 57 8.77 -9.19 0.78
CA PHE A 57 9.63 -9.96 1.68
C PHE A 57 9.70 -11.43 1.27
N ILE A 58 8.58 -12.00 0.84
CA ILE A 58 8.53 -13.39 0.38
C ILE A 58 9.27 -13.53 -0.94
N ARG A 59 8.91 -12.72 -1.93
CA ARG A 59 9.36 -12.88 -3.33
C ARG A 59 10.78 -12.36 -3.58
N LYS A 60 11.14 -11.26 -2.93
CA LYS A 60 12.41 -10.56 -3.18
C LYS A 60 13.46 -10.77 -2.10
N ALA A 61 13.07 -11.30 -0.95
CA ALA A 61 13.98 -11.55 0.16
C ALA A 61 14.10 -13.06 0.46
N ILE A 62 13.07 -13.69 0.97
CA ILE A 62 13.13 -15.10 1.38
C ILE A 62 13.38 -16.00 0.17
N ALA A 63 12.65 -15.83 -0.92
CA ALA A 63 12.82 -16.62 -2.14
C ALA A 63 14.18 -16.40 -2.82
N LYS A 64 14.86 -15.31 -2.55
CA LYS A 64 16.20 -14.97 -3.10
C LYS A 64 17.34 -15.24 -2.13
N ASN A 65 17.06 -15.79 -0.95
CA ASN A 65 18.06 -16.11 0.08
C ASN A 65 18.91 -14.92 0.52
N VAL A 66 18.33 -13.71 0.54
CA VAL A 66 19.05 -12.55 1.05
C VAL A 66 19.09 -12.57 2.59
N ASP A 67 20.15 -12.03 3.17
CA ASP A 67 20.24 -11.89 4.60
C ASP A 67 19.40 -10.69 5.07
N PRO A 68 18.32 -10.89 5.84
CA PRO A 68 17.42 -9.81 6.23
C PRO A 68 18.08 -8.81 7.21
N PHE A 69 19.14 -9.19 7.88
CA PHE A 69 19.86 -8.31 8.79
C PHE A 69 20.86 -7.39 8.09
N LYS A 70 21.27 -7.77 6.87
CA LYS A 70 22.26 -7.01 6.07
C LYS A 70 21.65 -6.32 4.85
N THR A 71 20.44 -6.71 4.44
CA THR A 71 19.77 -6.16 3.25
C THR A 71 18.92 -4.95 3.67
N LYS A 72 19.08 -3.84 2.97
CA LYS A 72 18.31 -2.62 3.21
C LYS A 72 16.97 -2.68 2.47
N VAL A 73 15.96 -2.03 3.03
CA VAL A 73 14.61 -2.01 2.43
C VAL A 73 14.60 -1.39 1.03
N GLU A 74 15.50 -0.45 0.74
CA GLU A 74 15.61 0.12 -0.60
C GLU A 74 15.94 -0.90 -1.69
N GLU A 75 16.54 -2.04 -1.32
CA GLU A 75 16.91 -3.10 -2.26
C GLU A 75 15.72 -3.94 -2.73
N ILE A 76 14.61 -3.94 -1.98
CA ILE A 76 13.41 -4.71 -2.34
C ILE A 76 12.16 -3.87 -2.55
N MET A 77 12.16 -2.59 -2.17
CA MET A 77 10.99 -1.72 -2.32
C MET A 77 10.61 -1.50 -3.78
N ALA A 78 9.31 -1.34 -4.04
CA ALA A 78 8.82 -0.83 -5.31
C ALA A 78 9.04 0.68 -5.38
N THR A 79 9.62 1.18 -6.47
CA THR A 79 9.95 2.60 -6.67
C THR A 79 8.92 3.34 -7.52
N GLU A 80 8.17 2.63 -8.35
CA GLU A 80 7.05 3.19 -9.09
C GLU A 80 5.81 3.17 -8.19
N VAL A 81 5.69 4.18 -7.32
CA VAL A 81 4.62 4.27 -6.34
C VAL A 81 3.45 5.04 -6.92
N ILE A 82 2.29 4.39 -6.95
CA ILE A 82 1.01 5.05 -7.28
C ILE A 82 0.52 5.77 -6.03
N THR A 83 0.29 7.06 -6.14
CA THR A 83 -0.17 7.90 -5.03
C THR A 83 -1.51 8.56 -5.37
N ILE A 84 -2.15 9.12 -4.37
CA ILE A 84 -3.40 9.88 -4.54
C ILE A 84 -3.36 11.14 -3.67
N GLU A 85 -4.05 12.18 -4.11
CA GLU A 85 -4.21 13.40 -3.33
C GLU A 85 -5.37 13.29 -2.33
N PRO A 86 -5.32 14.00 -1.19
CA PRO A 86 -6.34 13.87 -0.14
C PRO A 86 -7.71 14.42 -0.52
N ASP A 87 -7.79 15.33 -1.48
CA ASP A 87 -9.03 15.96 -1.95
C ASP A 87 -9.76 15.15 -3.04
N LYS A 88 -9.23 13.99 -3.42
CA LYS A 88 -9.88 13.11 -4.39
C LYS A 88 -11.05 12.34 -3.77
N ASP A 89 -12.03 12.01 -4.60
CA ASP A 89 -13.14 11.16 -4.20
C ASP A 89 -12.67 9.72 -3.94
N LEU A 90 -13.34 9.05 -3.02
CA LEU A 90 -13.04 7.67 -2.69
C LEU A 90 -13.12 6.74 -3.90
N TYR A 91 -14.01 7.03 -4.85
CA TYR A 91 -14.10 6.29 -6.11
C TYR A 91 -12.80 6.35 -6.92
N ASP A 92 -12.11 7.49 -6.92
CA ASP A 92 -10.82 7.62 -7.62
C ASP A 92 -9.76 6.69 -7.02
N ALA A 93 -9.75 6.55 -5.68
CA ALA A 93 -8.88 5.59 -5.00
C ALA A 93 -9.19 4.15 -5.41
N VAL A 94 -10.48 3.79 -5.42
CA VAL A 94 -10.94 2.45 -5.85
C VAL A 94 -10.53 2.15 -7.28
N LYS A 95 -10.68 3.13 -8.17
CA LYS A 95 -10.29 3.00 -9.57
C LYS A 95 -8.78 2.75 -9.71
N LEU A 96 -7.95 3.53 -9.03
CA LEU A 96 -6.50 3.34 -9.05
C LEU A 96 -6.09 1.96 -8.51
N MET A 97 -6.68 1.55 -7.39
CA MET A 97 -6.42 0.23 -6.81
C MET A 97 -6.77 -0.91 -7.78
N GLY A 98 -7.91 -0.79 -8.46
CA GLY A 98 -8.32 -1.76 -9.46
C GLY A 98 -7.44 -1.74 -10.72
N ASP A 99 -7.12 -0.57 -11.25
CA ASP A 99 -6.36 -0.42 -12.49
C ASP A 99 -4.91 -0.90 -12.34
N TYR A 100 -4.29 -0.67 -11.18
CA TYR A 100 -2.92 -1.07 -10.90
C TYR A 100 -2.80 -2.36 -10.08
N ASN A 101 -3.91 -2.98 -9.71
CA ASN A 101 -3.95 -4.19 -8.86
C ASN A 101 -3.16 -4.01 -7.56
N ILE A 102 -3.42 -2.92 -6.87
CA ILE A 102 -2.79 -2.56 -5.59
C ILE A 102 -3.84 -2.40 -4.50
N ARG A 103 -3.45 -2.60 -3.24
CA ARG A 103 -4.35 -2.59 -2.09
C ARG A 103 -4.13 -1.41 -1.15
N GLN A 104 -3.15 -0.60 -1.43
CA GLN A 104 -2.80 0.58 -0.66
C GLN A 104 -2.29 1.70 -1.55
N LEU A 105 -2.64 2.92 -1.17
CA LEU A 105 -2.19 4.13 -1.84
C LEU A 105 -1.63 5.08 -0.81
N PRO A 106 -0.36 5.47 -0.90
CA PRO A 106 0.14 6.62 -0.16
C PRO A 106 -0.63 7.87 -0.58
N VAL A 107 -1.04 8.66 0.39
CA VAL A 107 -1.70 9.94 0.17
C VAL A 107 -0.68 11.05 0.27
N VAL A 108 -0.55 11.83 -0.78
CA VAL A 108 0.50 12.84 -0.95
C VAL A 108 -0.14 14.19 -1.26
N GLU A 109 0.30 15.22 -0.57
CA GLU A 109 -0.10 16.61 -0.79
C GLU A 109 1.14 17.48 -0.86
N ASN A 110 1.26 18.30 -1.90
CA ASN A 110 2.45 19.15 -2.13
C ASN A 110 3.76 18.34 -2.08
N HIS A 111 3.78 17.18 -2.71
CA HIS A 111 4.91 16.23 -2.75
C HIS A 111 5.29 15.61 -1.40
N LYS A 112 4.46 15.79 -0.36
CA LYS A 112 4.71 15.25 0.98
C LYS A 112 3.69 14.21 1.38
N LEU A 113 4.17 13.17 2.04
CA LEU A 113 3.32 12.12 2.59
C LEU A 113 2.44 12.68 3.71
N VAL A 114 1.12 12.53 3.56
CA VAL A 114 0.13 12.97 4.57
C VAL A 114 -0.73 11.83 5.12
N GLY A 115 -0.74 10.68 4.45
CA GLY A 115 -1.55 9.55 4.89
C GLY A 115 -1.34 8.31 4.03
N ILE A 116 -2.10 7.28 4.35
CA ILE A 116 -2.23 6.06 3.55
C ILE A 116 -3.71 5.65 3.54
N ILE A 117 -4.20 5.22 2.38
CA ILE A 117 -5.52 4.63 2.27
C ILE A 117 -5.41 3.19 1.76
N THR A 118 -6.12 2.28 2.41
CA THR A 118 -6.10 0.86 2.08
C THR A 118 -7.49 0.38 1.69
N VAL A 119 -7.54 -0.79 1.03
CA VAL A 119 -8.81 -1.48 0.73
C VAL A 119 -9.63 -1.69 2.00
N LYS A 120 -8.98 -2.05 3.12
CA LYS A 120 -9.66 -2.22 4.41
C LYS A 120 -10.34 -0.95 4.90
N ASP A 121 -9.68 0.20 4.74
CA ASP A 121 -10.24 1.49 5.14
C ASP A 121 -11.50 1.82 4.32
N ILE A 122 -11.44 1.56 3.03
CA ILE A 122 -12.55 1.81 2.10
C ILE A 122 -13.76 0.93 2.42
N ILE A 123 -13.53 -0.37 2.64
CA ILE A 123 -14.59 -1.34 2.95
C ILE A 123 -15.33 -1.00 4.25
N LYS A 124 -14.62 -0.47 5.25
CA LYS A 124 -15.24 -0.06 6.51
C LYS A 124 -16.26 1.07 6.34
N VAL A 125 -16.02 1.96 5.39
CA VAL A 125 -16.85 3.17 5.17
C VAL A 125 -17.90 2.93 4.09
N GLU A 126 -17.53 2.24 3.03
CA GLU A 126 -18.38 1.97 1.87
C GLU A 126 -18.33 0.49 1.48
N PRO A 127 -19.02 -0.40 2.22
CA PRO A 127 -18.99 -1.84 1.92
C PRO A 127 -19.46 -2.20 0.50
N ALA A 128 -20.38 -1.43 -0.10
CA ALA A 128 -20.86 -1.66 -1.45
C ALA A 128 -19.76 -1.54 -2.52
N ILE A 129 -18.71 -0.80 -2.25
CA ILE A 129 -17.52 -0.67 -3.13
C ILE A 129 -16.76 -1.99 -3.25
N PHE A 130 -16.90 -2.87 -2.29
CA PHE A 130 -16.22 -4.18 -2.29
C PHE A 130 -16.51 -4.98 -3.57
N GLU A 131 -17.71 -4.97 -4.05
CA GLU A 131 -18.05 -5.69 -5.30
C GLU A 131 -17.36 -5.09 -6.52
N ILE A 132 -17.23 -3.78 -6.58
CA ILE A 132 -16.50 -3.09 -7.65
C ILE A 132 -15.01 -3.48 -7.59
N LEU A 133 -14.38 -3.43 -6.42
CA LEU A 133 -12.99 -3.81 -6.22
C LEU A 133 -12.76 -5.29 -6.57
N SER A 134 -13.60 -6.17 -6.09
CA SER A 134 -13.53 -7.61 -6.36
C SER A 134 -13.63 -7.92 -7.84
N GLY A 135 -14.56 -7.28 -8.54
CA GLY A 135 -14.73 -7.43 -9.99
C GLY A 135 -13.51 -6.96 -10.76
N LYS A 136 -12.95 -5.79 -10.42
CA LYS A 136 -11.78 -5.24 -11.10
C LYS A 136 -10.51 -6.07 -10.84
N ILE A 137 -10.29 -6.51 -9.63
CA ILE A 137 -9.15 -7.34 -9.27
C ILE A 137 -9.23 -8.69 -9.99
N ARG A 138 -10.41 -9.32 -10.01
CA ARG A 138 -10.63 -10.59 -10.73
C ARG A 138 -10.41 -10.49 -12.23
N LEU A 139 -10.87 -9.41 -12.84
CA LEU A 139 -10.72 -9.18 -14.28
C LEU A 139 -9.26 -9.02 -14.71
N LYS A 140 -8.42 -8.50 -13.83
CA LYS A 140 -6.99 -8.33 -14.11
C LYS A 140 -6.17 -9.61 -13.93
N THR A 141 -6.51 -10.43 -12.95
CA THR A 141 -5.74 -11.64 -12.64
C THR A 141 -6.08 -12.82 -13.53
N GLY A 142 -7.24 -12.78 -14.20
CA GLY A 142 -7.71 -13.92 -15.02
C GLY A 142 -7.93 -15.21 -14.22
N ASP A 143 -7.71 -15.16 -12.91
CA ASP A 143 -7.78 -16.32 -12.04
C ASP A 143 -9.23 -16.55 -11.58
N LYS A 144 -9.67 -17.77 -11.75
CA LYS A 144 -10.81 -18.26 -10.99
C LYS A 144 -10.40 -18.27 -9.51
N PRO A 145 -11.30 -17.90 -8.59
CA PRO A 145 -10.98 -18.02 -7.19
C PRO A 145 -10.70 -19.48 -6.89
N ASP A 146 -9.44 -19.81 -6.64
CA ASP A 146 -9.12 -21.06 -5.99
C ASP A 146 -9.68 -20.95 -4.58
N LEU A 147 -10.76 -21.70 -4.37
CA LEU A 147 -11.30 -21.88 -3.03
C LEU A 147 -10.25 -22.70 -2.28
N ILE A 148 -9.40 -22.03 -1.52
CA ILE A 148 -8.51 -22.68 -0.56
C ILE A 148 -9.36 -23.00 0.66
N TYR A 149 -9.56 -24.28 0.86
CA TYR A 149 -10.20 -24.81 2.07
C TYR A 149 -9.19 -24.91 3.19
#